data_e6c62cbb799835287a73c48edb9c38f8
#
_entry.id   e6c62cbb799835287a73c48edb9c38f8
#
_cell.length_a   1.000
_cell.length_b   1.000
_cell.length_c   1.000
_cell.angle_alpha   90.00
_cell.angle_beta   90.00
_cell.angle_gamma   90.00
#
_symmetry.space_group_name_H-M   'P 1'
#
loop_
_entity.id
_entity.type
_entity.pdbx_description
1 polymer ?
#
loop_
_entity_poly.entity_id
_entity_poly.type
_entity_poly.pdbx_seq_one_letter_code
_entity_poly.pdbx_strand_id
1 'polypeptide(L)'
;MRISSSSNSYRAMTDNNHSNATMKIADKITEQPSRYAQLDKMSVAEILYAINEEDHLVAEAVRKAMPQILNLVEKAEVRMKNGGRIFYVGAGTSGRLGVLDASELPPTFGVSSDLVIGIIAGGDVALRNAVEKAEDI
;
A
#
# COMPACT_ATOMS: atom_id res chain seq x y z
N MET A 1 -60.10 27.22 28.21
CA MET A 1 -58.76 27.71 27.99
C MET A 1 -58.03 26.69 27.12
N ARG A 2 -57.81 27.03 25.83
CA ARG A 2 -57.26 26.13 24.83
C ARG A 2 -55.74 26.15 24.88
N ILE A 3 -55.10 25.01 24.95
CA ILE A 3 -53.65 24.89 24.71
C ILE A 3 -53.46 24.00 23.49
N SER A 4 -52.94 24.63 22.44
CA SER A 4 -52.68 23.99 21.16
C SER A 4 -51.45 23.11 21.20
N SER A 5 -51.58 21.92 20.66
CA SER A 5 -50.50 20.98 20.35
C SER A 5 -49.76 21.42 19.10
N SER A 6 -48.48 21.68 19.19
CA SER A 6 -47.61 21.77 18.01
C SER A 6 -46.80 20.48 17.87
N SER A 7 -47.20 19.70 16.88
CA SER A 7 -46.45 18.55 16.40
C SER A 7 -45.23 19.04 15.64
N ASN A 8 -44.02 18.68 16.09
CA ASN A 8 -42.79 18.92 15.39
C ASN A 8 -42.30 17.60 14.79
N SER A 9 -42.43 17.52 13.48
CA SER A 9 -42.01 16.38 12.66
C SER A 9 -40.51 16.41 12.43
N TYR A 10 -39.79 15.50 13.07
CA TYR A 10 -38.42 15.20 12.67
C TYR A 10 -38.47 14.26 11.43
N ARG A 11 -38.33 14.87 10.27
CA ARG A 11 -38.13 14.13 9.01
C ARG A 11 -36.64 13.90 8.89
N ALA A 12 -36.24 12.64 9.10
CA ALA A 12 -34.90 12.17 8.88
C ALA A 12 -34.53 12.32 7.39
N MET A 13 -33.55 13.14 7.10
CA MET A 13 -32.85 13.15 5.83
C MET A 13 -31.77 12.07 5.88
N THR A 14 -32.08 10.91 5.35
CA THR A 14 -31.09 9.91 4.99
C THR A 14 -30.71 10.10 3.53
N ASP A 15 -29.86 11.06 3.24
CA ASP A 15 -29.17 11.12 1.96
C ASP A 15 -27.87 10.33 2.08
N ASN A 16 -27.98 9.03 1.83
CA ASN A 16 -26.86 8.15 1.52
C ASN A 16 -26.38 8.47 0.11
N ASN A 17 -25.60 9.53 -0.05
CA ASN A 17 -24.85 9.77 -1.26
C ASN A 17 -23.48 9.10 -1.13
N HIS A 18 -23.44 7.77 -1.24
CA HIS A 18 -22.21 7.05 -1.55
C HIS A 18 -21.89 7.33 -3.02
N SER A 19 -21.28 8.48 -3.27
CA SER A 19 -20.58 8.69 -4.53
C SER A 19 -19.43 7.70 -4.57
N ASN A 20 -19.62 6.57 -5.24
CA ASN A 20 -18.56 5.75 -5.77
C ASN A 20 -17.76 6.63 -6.74
N ALA A 21 -16.80 7.37 -6.22
CA ALA A 21 -15.80 8.04 -7.02
C ALA A 21 -14.92 6.97 -7.63
N THR A 22 -15.34 6.43 -8.77
CA THR A 22 -14.48 5.60 -9.61
C THR A 22 -13.31 6.49 -10.01
N MET A 23 -12.16 6.30 -9.38
CA MET A 23 -10.94 7.03 -9.66
C MET A 23 -10.62 6.87 -11.15
N LYS A 24 -10.63 7.98 -11.91
CA LYS A 24 -10.33 7.92 -13.34
C LYS A 24 -8.90 7.42 -13.53
N ILE A 25 -8.64 6.67 -14.59
CA ILE A 25 -7.30 6.14 -14.91
C ILE A 25 -6.25 7.27 -14.87
N ALA A 26 -6.59 8.47 -15.34
CA ALA A 26 -5.74 9.66 -15.27
C ALA A 26 -5.35 10.12 -13.85
N ASP A 27 -6.07 9.67 -12.82
CA ASP A 27 -5.79 10.04 -11.42
C ASP A 27 -4.85 9.02 -10.73
N LYS A 28 -4.54 7.90 -11.39
CA LYS A 28 -3.60 6.91 -10.87
C LYS A 28 -2.17 7.39 -11.10
N ILE A 29 -1.42 7.54 -10.02
CA ILE A 29 -0.01 8.00 -10.09
C ILE A 29 0.83 7.07 -10.96
N THR A 30 0.58 5.77 -10.91
CA THR A 30 1.27 4.74 -11.70
C THR A 30 1.00 4.82 -13.20
N GLU A 31 -0.07 5.48 -13.60
CA GLU A 31 -0.47 5.65 -15.01
C GLU A 31 -0.13 7.05 -15.55
N GLN A 32 0.54 7.88 -14.76
CA GLN A 32 0.94 9.20 -15.21
C GLN A 32 2.09 9.10 -16.22
N PRO A 33 2.13 9.99 -17.21
CA PRO A 33 3.22 10.04 -18.17
C PRO A 33 4.57 10.19 -17.45
N SER A 34 5.54 9.39 -17.87
CA SER A 34 6.92 9.50 -17.40
C SER A 34 7.53 10.85 -17.80
N ARG A 35 8.52 11.33 -17.04
CA ARG A 35 9.37 12.47 -17.44
C ARG A 35 10.22 12.16 -18.67
N TYR A 36 10.39 10.88 -18.98
CA TYR A 36 11.16 10.40 -20.12
C TYR A 36 10.20 10.00 -21.24
N ALA A 37 9.92 10.93 -22.13
CA ALA A 37 9.18 10.64 -23.35
C ALA A 37 10.09 9.90 -24.35
N GLN A 38 9.51 8.96 -25.11
CA GLN A 38 10.21 8.24 -26.18
C GLN A 38 11.38 7.38 -25.70
N LEU A 39 11.18 6.59 -24.66
CA LEU A 39 12.17 5.61 -24.16
C LEU A 39 12.71 4.69 -25.26
N ASP A 40 11.88 4.37 -26.25
CA ASP A 40 12.22 3.57 -27.44
C ASP A 40 13.28 4.20 -28.35
N LYS A 41 13.52 5.51 -28.21
CA LYS A 41 14.52 6.26 -29.00
C LYS A 41 15.78 6.60 -28.21
N MET A 42 15.78 6.35 -26.91
CA MET A 42 16.93 6.62 -26.05
C MET A 42 18.02 5.58 -26.27
N SER A 43 19.27 6.02 -26.23
CA SER A 43 20.41 5.11 -26.16
C SER A 43 20.44 4.36 -24.83
N VAL A 44 21.17 3.23 -24.78
CA VAL A 44 21.37 2.46 -23.53
C VAL A 44 21.95 3.33 -22.42
N ALA A 45 22.90 4.20 -22.74
CA ALA A 45 23.51 5.10 -21.77
C ALA A 45 22.47 6.07 -21.19
N GLU A 46 21.65 6.71 -22.02
CA GLU A 46 20.61 7.62 -21.58
C GLU A 46 19.59 6.92 -20.68
N ILE A 47 19.17 5.68 -21.02
CA ILE A 47 18.27 4.89 -20.18
C ILE A 47 18.89 4.58 -18.81
N LEU A 48 20.15 4.16 -18.78
CA LEU A 48 20.84 3.83 -17.52
C LEU A 48 20.98 5.06 -16.62
N TYR A 49 21.34 6.21 -17.17
CA TYR A 49 21.39 7.45 -16.39
C TYR A 49 20.02 7.89 -15.91
N ALA A 50 18.99 7.76 -16.74
CA ALA A 50 17.64 8.10 -16.37
C ALA A 50 17.13 7.23 -15.20
N ILE A 51 17.37 5.91 -15.23
CA ILE A 51 17.04 5.00 -14.13
C ILE A 51 17.77 5.43 -12.85
N ASN A 52 19.06 5.71 -12.92
CA ASN A 52 19.83 6.11 -11.75
C ASN A 52 19.35 7.44 -11.15
N GLU A 53 18.96 8.42 -11.98
CA GLU A 53 18.35 9.67 -11.51
C GLU A 53 17.02 9.44 -10.78
N GLU A 54 16.15 8.56 -11.28
CA GLU A 54 14.91 8.19 -10.61
C GLU A 54 15.19 7.49 -9.26
N ASP A 55 16.15 6.58 -9.21
CA ASP A 55 16.53 5.88 -7.98
C ASP A 55 16.99 6.86 -6.88
N HIS A 56 17.71 7.91 -7.22
CA HIS A 56 18.10 8.95 -6.26
C HIS A 56 16.91 9.65 -5.61
N LEU A 57 15.82 9.86 -6.36
CA LEU A 57 14.62 10.51 -5.85
C LEU A 57 13.85 9.65 -4.83
N VAL A 58 14.00 8.32 -4.90
CA VAL A 58 13.34 7.40 -3.97
C VAL A 58 13.80 7.65 -2.55
N ALA A 59 15.11 7.73 -2.31
CA ALA A 59 15.67 8.00 -0.99
C ALA A 59 15.19 9.34 -0.42
N GLU A 60 15.11 10.38 -1.26
CA GLU A 60 14.60 11.69 -0.86
C GLU A 60 13.10 11.65 -0.50
N ALA A 61 12.29 10.89 -1.24
CA ALA A 61 10.88 10.70 -0.95
C ALA A 61 10.68 9.98 0.39
N VAL A 62 11.45 8.91 0.64
CA VAL A 62 11.44 8.18 1.92
C VAL A 62 11.88 9.11 3.06
N ARG A 63 12.91 9.93 2.88
CA ARG A 63 13.36 10.89 3.90
C ARG A 63 12.26 11.86 4.32
N LYS A 64 11.46 12.33 3.37
CA LYS A 64 10.30 13.20 3.66
C LYS A 64 9.21 12.49 4.45
N ALA A 65 9.08 11.17 4.29
CA ALA A 65 8.10 10.35 4.99
C ALA A 65 8.61 9.80 6.36
N MET A 66 9.87 10.09 6.73
CA MET A 66 10.47 9.58 7.97
C MET A 66 9.63 9.82 9.24
N PRO A 67 8.96 10.97 9.45
CA PRO A 67 8.13 11.17 10.64
C PRO A 67 6.96 10.17 10.72
N GLN A 68 6.34 9.84 9.59
CA GLN A 68 5.25 8.87 9.53
C GLN A 68 5.77 7.43 9.74
N ILE A 69 6.92 7.12 9.14
CA ILE A 69 7.59 5.84 9.30
C ILE A 69 7.99 5.62 10.77
N LEU A 70 8.60 6.62 11.42
CA LEU A 70 8.96 6.56 12.83
C LEU A 70 7.75 6.26 13.72
N ASN A 71 6.66 7.00 13.56
CA ASN A 71 5.44 6.79 14.31
C ASN A 71 4.85 5.37 14.12
N LEU A 72 4.93 4.81 12.91
CA LEU A 72 4.53 3.44 12.63
C LEU A 72 5.42 2.44 13.37
N VAL A 73 6.73 2.59 13.25
CA VAL A 73 7.72 1.68 13.84
C VAL A 73 7.65 1.67 15.37
N GLU A 74 7.54 2.84 16.01
CA GLU A 74 7.39 2.94 17.47
C GLU A 74 6.13 2.21 17.97
N LYS A 75 5.01 2.35 17.27
CA LYS A 75 3.77 1.65 17.61
C LYS A 75 3.86 0.15 17.35
N ALA A 76 4.57 -0.28 16.32
CA ALA A 76 4.79 -1.69 16.02
C ALA A 76 5.70 -2.32 17.09
N GLU A 77 6.79 -1.65 17.46
CA GLU A 77 7.72 -2.12 18.50
C GLU A 77 7.01 -2.44 19.81
N VAL A 78 6.18 -1.50 20.30
CA VAL A 78 5.42 -1.72 21.55
C VAL A 78 4.52 -2.95 21.45
N ARG A 79 3.85 -3.14 20.33
CA ARG A 79 2.98 -4.30 20.13
C ARG A 79 3.76 -5.61 20.04
N MET A 80 4.86 -5.61 19.34
CA MET A 80 5.72 -6.79 19.19
C MET A 80 6.31 -7.22 20.54
N LYS A 81 6.78 -6.28 21.35
CA LYS A 81 7.27 -6.55 22.72
C LYS A 81 6.19 -7.19 23.62
N ASN A 82 4.93 -6.95 23.34
CA ASN A 82 3.78 -7.53 24.03
C ASN A 82 3.21 -8.80 23.36
N GLY A 83 3.99 -9.47 22.51
CA GLY A 83 3.58 -10.70 21.83
C GLY A 83 2.75 -10.49 20.56
N GLY A 84 2.73 -9.26 20.03
CA GLY A 84 2.12 -8.96 18.73
C GLY A 84 2.95 -9.50 17.57
N ARG A 85 2.31 -9.56 16.39
CA ARG A 85 2.91 -10.04 15.15
C ARG A 85 2.70 -9.01 14.04
N ILE A 86 3.55 -9.06 13.01
CA ILE A 86 3.40 -8.26 11.81
C ILE A 86 2.87 -9.14 10.67
N PHE A 87 1.96 -8.62 9.90
CA PHE A 87 1.46 -9.24 8.68
C PHE A 87 1.73 -8.30 7.50
N TYR A 88 2.52 -8.77 6.54
CA TYR A 88 2.63 -8.15 5.22
C TYR A 88 1.55 -8.75 4.33
N VAL A 89 0.67 -7.91 3.82
CA VAL A 89 -0.40 -8.35 2.91
C VAL A 89 -0.25 -7.58 1.61
N GLY A 90 -0.14 -8.28 0.50
CA GLY A 90 0.04 -7.63 -0.78
C GLY A 90 -0.25 -8.54 -1.97
N ALA A 91 -0.28 -7.94 -3.15
CA ALA A 91 -0.40 -8.64 -4.43
C ALA A 91 0.83 -8.36 -5.30
N GLY A 92 1.05 -9.18 -6.32
CA GLY A 92 2.14 -8.99 -7.28
C GLY A 92 3.51 -8.82 -6.63
N THR A 93 4.27 -7.82 -7.06
CA THR A 93 5.63 -7.56 -6.55
C THR A 93 5.63 -7.17 -5.07
N SER A 94 4.67 -6.37 -4.62
CA SER A 94 4.57 -5.98 -3.21
C SER A 94 4.36 -7.18 -2.29
N GLY A 95 3.50 -8.12 -2.69
CA GLY A 95 3.29 -9.37 -1.96
C GLY A 95 4.53 -10.24 -1.92
N ARG A 96 5.27 -10.36 -3.05
CA ARG A 96 6.54 -11.10 -3.11
C ARG A 96 7.60 -10.52 -2.19
N LEU A 97 7.73 -9.19 -2.15
CA LEU A 97 8.67 -8.51 -1.25
C LEU A 97 8.31 -8.74 0.22
N GLY A 98 7.03 -8.69 0.57
CA GLY A 98 6.58 -8.98 1.93
C GLY A 98 6.86 -10.42 2.37
N VAL A 99 6.66 -11.40 1.49
CA VAL A 99 6.99 -12.81 1.77
C VAL A 99 8.50 -13.00 1.88
N LEU A 100 9.28 -12.39 0.98
CA LEU A 100 10.75 -12.46 1.01
C LEU A 100 11.29 -11.90 2.33
N ASP A 101 10.89 -10.69 2.71
CA ASP A 101 11.32 -10.04 3.96
C ASP A 101 10.97 -10.90 5.18
N ALA A 102 9.73 -11.41 5.26
CA ALA A 102 9.31 -12.29 6.34
C ALA A 102 10.15 -13.58 6.43
N SER A 103 10.55 -14.15 5.30
CA SER A 103 11.34 -15.39 5.25
C SER A 103 12.79 -15.21 5.72
N GLU A 104 13.33 -14.00 5.61
CA GLU A 104 14.72 -13.68 5.99
C GLU A 104 14.89 -13.35 7.48
N LEU A 105 13.79 -13.08 8.19
CA LEU A 105 13.84 -12.71 9.62
C LEU A 105 14.34 -13.85 10.52
N PRO A 106 13.89 -15.11 10.40
CA PRO A 106 14.39 -16.21 11.21
C PRO A 106 15.91 -16.45 11.06
N PRO A 107 16.46 -16.59 9.86
CA PRO A 107 17.90 -16.83 9.71
C PRO A 107 18.76 -15.62 10.10
N THR A 108 18.25 -14.40 9.93
CA THR A 108 19.00 -13.17 10.19
C THR A 108 18.99 -12.78 11.66
N PHE A 109 17.84 -12.90 12.33
CA PHE A 109 17.63 -12.43 13.71
C PHE A 109 17.35 -13.54 14.72
N GLY A 110 17.25 -14.80 14.31
CA GLY A 110 16.96 -15.93 15.20
C GLY A 110 15.57 -15.89 15.82
N VAL A 111 14.62 -15.20 15.20
CA VAL A 111 13.24 -15.10 15.67
C VAL A 111 12.35 -16.20 15.09
N SER A 112 11.17 -16.43 15.71
CA SER A 112 10.19 -17.37 15.15
C SER A 112 9.67 -16.91 13.81
N SER A 113 9.44 -17.85 12.89
CA SER A 113 8.78 -17.60 11.60
C SER A 113 7.35 -17.06 11.72
N ASP A 114 6.73 -17.21 12.90
CA ASP A 114 5.39 -16.71 13.19
C ASP A 114 5.36 -15.22 13.60
N LEU A 115 6.53 -14.61 13.82
CA LEU A 115 6.61 -13.22 14.27
C LEU A 115 6.23 -12.24 13.18
N VAL A 116 6.70 -12.49 11.96
CA VAL A 116 6.37 -11.71 10.77
C VAL A 116 5.92 -12.66 9.66
N ILE A 117 4.74 -12.42 9.13
CA ILE A 117 4.08 -13.32 8.17
C ILE A 117 3.80 -12.56 6.88
N GLY A 118 4.28 -13.08 5.76
CA GLY A 118 3.97 -12.57 4.43
C GLY A 118 2.75 -13.29 3.85
N ILE A 119 1.79 -12.54 3.36
CA ILE A 119 0.58 -13.04 2.70
C ILE A 119 0.49 -12.41 1.32
N ILE A 120 0.46 -13.25 0.29
CA ILE A 120 0.36 -12.80 -1.10
C ILE A 120 -0.97 -13.23 -1.72
N ALA A 121 -1.63 -12.33 -2.42
CA ALA A 121 -2.81 -12.66 -3.22
C ALA A 121 -2.45 -13.67 -4.30
N GLY A 122 -3.25 -14.73 -4.44
CA GLY A 122 -2.96 -15.87 -5.31
C GLY A 122 -2.08 -16.97 -4.67
N GLY A 123 -1.70 -16.81 -3.39
CA GLY A 123 -0.97 -17.82 -2.62
C GLY A 123 0.43 -18.11 -3.15
N ASP A 124 1.00 -19.25 -2.78
CA ASP A 124 2.40 -19.63 -3.10
C ASP A 124 2.68 -19.69 -4.61
N VAL A 125 1.67 -19.99 -5.42
CA VAL A 125 1.80 -19.98 -6.88
C VAL A 125 2.19 -18.59 -7.37
N ALA A 126 1.63 -17.54 -6.77
CA ALA A 126 1.89 -16.14 -7.13
C ALA A 126 3.32 -15.67 -6.79
N LEU A 127 4.07 -16.41 -5.99
CA LEU A 127 5.48 -16.11 -5.72
C LEU A 127 6.34 -16.26 -6.98
N ARG A 128 6.01 -17.22 -7.84
CA ARG A 128 6.80 -17.57 -9.03
C ARG A 128 6.13 -17.25 -10.35
N ASN A 129 4.80 -17.19 -10.36
CA ASN A 129 4.00 -16.98 -11.57
C ASN A 129 3.14 -15.73 -11.43
N ALA A 130 2.86 -15.07 -12.54
CA ALA A 130 1.80 -14.05 -12.55
C ALA A 130 0.44 -14.75 -12.41
N VAL A 131 -0.34 -14.35 -11.41
CA VAL A 131 -1.73 -14.80 -11.22
C VAL A 131 -2.61 -13.59 -11.51
N GLU A 132 -3.09 -13.51 -12.76
CA GLU A 132 -4.00 -12.46 -13.18
C GLU A 132 -5.30 -12.56 -12.36
N LYS A 133 -5.89 -11.40 -12.03
CA LYS A 133 -7.12 -11.26 -11.22
C LYS A 133 -7.01 -11.67 -9.74
N ALA A 134 -5.82 -11.96 -9.23
CA ALA A 134 -5.67 -12.22 -7.79
C ALA A 134 -5.97 -10.98 -6.92
N GLU A 135 -6.02 -9.79 -7.52
CA GLU A 135 -6.34 -8.52 -6.86
C GLU A 135 -7.83 -8.20 -6.86
N ASP A 136 -8.63 -8.91 -7.66
CA ASP A 136 -10.04 -8.62 -7.92
C ASP A 136 -11.02 -9.53 -7.14
N ILE A 137 -10.53 -10.32 -6.18
CA ILE A 137 -11.33 -11.28 -5.40
C ILE A 137 -11.55 -10.78 -3.98
#